data_f41e930468d59d3bc06ce83a3f913c36
#
_entry.id   f41e930468d59d3bc06ce83a3f913c36
#
_cell.length_a   1.000
_cell.length_b   1.000
_cell.length_c   1.000
_cell.angle_alpha   90.00
_cell.angle_beta   90.00
_cell.angle_gamma   90.00
#
_symmetry.space_group_name_H-M   'P 1'
#
loop_
_entity.id
_entity.type
_entity.pdbx_description
1 polymer ?
#
loop_
_entity_poly.entity_id
_entity_poly.type
_entity_poly.pdbx_seq_one_letter_code
_entity_poly.pdbx_strand_id
1 'polypeptide(L)'
;MTPEETVYFANPGPDGEFNENYYFHWADFENEPCNYWRDIIENLLSIPMDHQLIGFYTVADDTDGVLKVMRSYQYYAANRISDKVARIDWDQKDQRGGYIWHTTGSGKTMTSFKSAQLIATSHDADKVIFLMDRIELGTQSLMEYRGFADESEEVQETTNTDDLITKLKSSDPRASLIVTSIQKMSLASAEKERRAADIEEINHKRIVFIVDEAHRSTFGDMLATIKETFPRAVFFGFTGTPIHEAVSYTHLTLPTICSV
;
A
#
# COMPACT_ATOMS: atom_id res chain seq x y z
N MET A 1 -29.80 8.77 -3.81
CA MET A 1 -29.80 8.19 -5.18
C MET A 1 -31.01 8.71 -5.93
N THR A 2 -30.79 9.30 -7.07
CA THR A 2 -31.80 9.67 -8.08
C THR A 2 -31.54 8.85 -9.36
N PRO A 3 -32.42 8.90 -10.38
CA PRO A 3 -32.11 8.22 -11.64
C PRO A 3 -30.84 8.72 -12.35
N GLU A 4 -30.42 9.95 -12.08
CA GLU A 4 -29.35 10.65 -12.79
C GLU A 4 -28.12 10.93 -11.91
N GLU A 5 -28.24 10.74 -10.60
CA GLU A 5 -27.16 11.03 -9.67
C GLU A 5 -27.19 10.12 -8.44
N THR A 6 -26.03 9.61 -8.09
CA THR A 6 -25.81 8.85 -6.86
C THR A 6 -24.59 9.39 -6.14
N VAL A 7 -24.76 9.74 -4.88
CA VAL A 7 -23.68 10.13 -3.97
C VAL A 7 -23.65 9.23 -2.76
N TYR A 8 -22.47 9.04 -2.19
CA TYR A 8 -22.30 8.41 -0.89
C TYR A 8 -21.51 9.34 0.04
N PHE A 9 -21.73 9.21 1.32
CA PHE A 9 -21.14 10.06 2.35
C PHE A 9 -21.13 9.35 3.70
N ALA A 10 -20.29 9.82 4.61
CA ALA A 10 -20.26 9.31 5.97
C ALA A 10 -21.55 9.71 6.71
N ASN A 11 -22.14 8.76 7.46
CA ASN A 11 -23.26 9.07 8.33
C ASN A 11 -22.74 9.96 9.49
N PRO A 12 -23.26 11.20 9.65
CA PRO A 12 -22.78 12.11 10.69
C PRO A 12 -23.20 11.70 12.12
N GLY A 13 -24.01 10.64 12.26
CA GLY A 13 -24.59 10.25 13.52
C GLY A 13 -25.77 11.14 13.94
N PRO A 14 -26.32 10.91 15.13
CA PRO A 14 -27.55 11.59 15.60
C PRO A 14 -27.37 13.08 15.86
N ASP A 15 -26.16 13.50 16.24
CA ASP A 15 -25.83 14.89 16.63
C ASP A 15 -25.03 15.63 15.55
N GLY A 16 -24.72 14.99 14.43
CA GLY A 16 -23.92 15.57 13.37
C GLY A 16 -24.76 16.22 12.27
N GLU A 17 -24.16 17.16 11.54
CA GLU A 17 -24.76 17.80 10.38
C GLU A 17 -24.19 17.21 9.08
N PHE A 18 -25.05 17.08 8.08
CA PHE A 18 -24.61 16.70 6.74
C PHE A 18 -23.80 17.81 6.09
N ASN A 19 -22.65 17.46 5.53
CA ASN A 19 -21.78 18.40 4.84
C ASN A 19 -21.57 17.96 3.39
N GLU A 20 -22.10 18.72 2.45
CA GLU A 20 -22.04 18.42 1.01
C GLU A 20 -20.60 18.36 0.48
N ASN A 21 -19.63 18.98 1.13
CA ASN A 21 -18.22 18.87 0.75
C ASN A 21 -17.65 17.46 0.95
N TYR A 22 -18.35 16.61 1.70
CA TYR A 22 -18.00 15.20 1.92
C TYR A 22 -18.93 14.24 1.17
N TYR A 23 -19.61 14.70 0.13
CA TYR A 23 -20.35 13.87 -0.79
C TYR A 23 -19.44 13.42 -1.91
N PHE A 24 -19.44 12.12 -2.17
CA PHE A 24 -18.58 11.50 -3.16
C PHE A 24 -19.40 10.73 -4.18
N HIS A 25 -18.93 10.75 -5.42
CA HIS A 25 -19.43 9.90 -6.48
C HIS A 25 -18.56 8.65 -6.59
N TRP A 26 -19.19 7.50 -6.82
CA TRP A 26 -18.46 6.34 -7.26
C TRP A 26 -18.04 6.53 -8.70
N ALA A 27 -16.82 6.15 -9.03
CA ALA A 27 -16.30 6.19 -10.39
C ALA A 27 -15.86 4.80 -10.82
N ASP A 28 -15.78 4.59 -12.12
CA ASP A 28 -15.20 3.40 -12.72
C ASP A 28 -13.66 3.42 -12.65
N PHE A 29 -13.04 2.45 -13.32
CA PHE A 29 -11.58 2.33 -13.35
C PHE A 29 -10.88 3.46 -14.10
N GLU A 30 -11.52 4.05 -15.09
CA GLU A 30 -11.06 5.21 -15.84
C GLU A 30 -11.31 6.53 -15.10
N ASN A 31 -11.82 6.46 -13.88
CA ASN A 31 -12.20 7.59 -13.02
C ASN A 31 -13.38 8.42 -13.57
N GLU A 32 -14.21 7.80 -14.40
CA GLU A 32 -15.45 8.42 -14.88
C GLU A 32 -16.58 8.17 -13.87
N PRO A 33 -17.34 9.21 -13.44
CA PRO A 33 -18.38 9.06 -12.44
C PRO A 33 -19.53 8.15 -12.91
N CYS A 34 -19.82 7.13 -12.11
CA CYS A 34 -21.00 6.27 -12.30
C CYS A 34 -22.21 6.94 -11.65
N ASN A 35 -22.97 7.74 -12.42
CA ASN A 35 -24.09 8.48 -11.89
C ASN A 35 -25.43 7.77 -12.11
N TYR A 36 -25.55 6.98 -13.18
CA TYR A 36 -26.78 6.28 -13.50
C TYR A 36 -27.04 5.15 -12.50
N TRP A 37 -28.24 5.09 -11.94
CA TRP A 37 -28.57 4.21 -10.83
C TRP A 37 -28.37 2.71 -11.12
N ARG A 38 -28.54 2.26 -12.37
CA ARG A 38 -28.29 0.85 -12.73
C ARG A 38 -26.80 0.51 -12.67
N ASP A 39 -25.96 1.41 -13.16
CA ASP A 39 -24.51 1.22 -13.12
C ASP A 39 -24.01 1.18 -11.68
N ILE A 40 -24.60 1.98 -10.81
CA ILE A 40 -24.32 1.95 -9.36
C ILE A 40 -24.77 0.64 -8.72
N ILE A 41 -25.95 0.14 -9.06
CA ILE A 41 -26.41 -1.16 -8.54
C ILE A 41 -25.51 -2.28 -9.02
N GLU A 42 -25.07 -2.27 -10.26
CA GLU A 42 -24.23 -3.31 -10.83
C GLU A 42 -22.77 -3.22 -10.36
N ASN A 43 -22.19 -2.02 -10.25
CA ASN A 43 -20.76 -1.81 -10.01
C ASN A 43 -20.41 -1.49 -8.56
N LEU A 44 -21.36 -1.03 -7.73
CA LEU A 44 -21.10 -0.69 -6.34
C LEU A 44 -21.92 -1.53 -5.37
N LEU A 45 -23.24 -1.61 -5.58
CA LEU A 45 -24.17 -2.24 -4.64
C LEU A 45 -24.44 -3.72 -4.92
N SER A 46 -23.77 -4.30 -5.89
CA SER A 46 -23.89 -5.72 -6.20
C SER A 46 -23.02 -6.58 -5.29
N ILE A 47 -23.43 -7.83 -5.10
CA ILE A 47 -22.57 -8.85 -4.51
C ILE A 47 -21.66 -9.39 -5.64
N PRO A 48 -20.33 -9.49 -5.47
CA PRO A 48 -19.59 -9.38 -4.20
C PRO A 48 -19.06 -7.98 -3.85
N MET A 49 -19.24 -6.96 -4.69
CA MET A 49 -18.56 -5.66 -4.57
C MET A 49 -18.88 -4.95 -3.26
N ASP A 50 -20.14 -4.85 -2.89
CA ASP A 50 -20.58 -4.21 -1.64
C ASP A 50 -19.97 -4.91 -0.40
N HIS A 51 -20.00 -6.25 -0.38
CA HIS A 51 -19.40 -7.03 0.68
C HIS A 51 -17.87 -6.86 0.76
N GLN A 52 -17.20 -6.78 -0.39
CA GLN A 52 -15.76 -6.52 -0.43
C GLN A 52 -15.44 -5.13 0.09
N LEU A 53 -16.20 -4.12 -0.33
CA LEU A 53 -15.98 -2.74 0.08
C LEU A 53 -16.12 -2.58 1.60
N ILE A 54 -17.18 -3.15 2.18
CA ILE A 54 -17.42 -3.11 3.62
C ILE A 54 -16.41 -3.98 4.38
N GLY A 55 -16.19 -5.22 3.96
CA GLY A 55 -15.39 -6.19 4.71
C GLY A 55 -13.88 -6.00 4.57
N PHE A 56 -13.40 -5.57 3.40
CA PHE A 56 -11.96 -5.54 3.12
C PHE A 56 -11.41 -4.14 2.80
N TYR A 57 -12.25 -3.21 2.32
CA TYR A 57 -11.81 -1.88 1.89
C TYR A 57 -12.36 -0.76 2.78
N THR A 58 -12.79 -1.10 3.97
CA THR A 58 -13.06 -0.16 5.05
C THR A 58 -11.88 -0.17 6.01
N VAL A 59 -11.49 1.00 6.48
CA VAL A 59 -10.38 1.18 7.42
C VAL A 59 -10.96 1.79 8.70
N ALA A 60 -10.74 1.12 9.82
CA ALA A 60 -10.97 1.72 11.14
C ALA A 60 -9.82 2.69 11.42
N ASP A 61 -10.13 3.89 11.79
CA ASP A 61 -9.13 4.90 12.16
C ASP A 61 -9.27 5.23 13.64
N ASP A 62 -8.38 4.67 14.45
CA ASP A 62 -8.38 4.87 15.88
C ASP A 62 -8.02 6.31 16.29
N THR A 63 -7.49 7.11 15.38
CA THR A 63 -7.14 8.51 15.67
C THR A 63 -8.37 9.39 15.84
N ASP A 64 -9.46 9.09 15.14
CA ASP A 64 -10.73 9.79 15.20
C ASP A 64 -11.92 8.89 15.55
N GLY A 65 -11.69 7.58 15.67
CA GLY A 65 -12.73 6.59 15.99
C GLY A 65 -13.75 6.37 14.89
N VAL A 66 -13.41 6.68 13.63
CA VAL A 66 -14.31 6.64 12.49
C VAL A 66 -13.95 5.52 11.52
N LEU A 67 -14.96 4.85 10.98
CA LEU A 67 -14.79 3.93 9.86
C LEU A 67 -14.72 4.72 8.55
N LYS A 68 -13.62 4.55 7.81
CA LYS A 68 -13.37 5.20 6.52
C LYS A 68 -13.49 4.19 5.39
N VAL A 69 -14.52 4.36 4.58
CA VAL A 69 -14.69 3.56 3.35
C VAL A 69 -13.81 4.14 2.26
N MET A 70 -13.08 3.28 1.55
CA MET A 70 -12.23 3.70 0.44
C MET A 70 -13.07 4.30 -0.70
N ARG A 71 -12.54 5.37 -1.31
CA ARG A 71 -13.07 5.90 -2.56
C ARG A 71 -12.78 4.94 -3.71
N SER A 72 -13.50 5.06 -4.81
CA SER A 72 -13.37 4.19 -5.99
C SER A 72 -11.92 4.02 -6.44
N TYR A 73 -11.18 5.10 -6.64
CA TYR A 73 -9.79 5.05 -7.09
C TYR A 73 -8.85 4.39 -6.07
N GLN A 74 -9.10 4.56 -4.77
CA GLN A 74 -8.34 3.91 -3.71
C GLN A 74 -8.61 2.40 -3.72
N TYR A 75 -9.87 2.03 -3.87
CA TYR A 75 -10.29 0.64 -4.03
C TYR A 75 -9.58 0.00 -5.23
N TYR A 76 -9.66 0.64 -6.42
CA TYR A 76 -9.04 0.08 -7.61
C TYR A 76 -7.53 -0.04 -7.49
N ALA A 77 -6.87 0.95 -6.87
CA ALA A 77 -5.43 0.89 -6.64
C ALA A 77 -5.05 -0.28 -5.71
N ALA A 78 -5.69 -0.40 -4.56
CA ALA A 78 -5.42 -1.46 -3.61
C ALA A 78 -5.76 -2.85 -4.16
N ASN A 79 -6.90 -2.99 -4.83
CA ASN A 79 -7.32 -4.23 -5.49
C ASN A 79 -6.32 -4.68 -6.57
N ARG A 80 -5.89 -3.76 -7.44
CA ARG A 80 -4.91 -4.08 -8.49
C ARG A 80 -3.57 -4.53 -7.94
N ILE A 81 -3.11 -3.95 -6.84
CA ILE A 81 -1.88 -4.38 -6.17
C ILE A 81 -2.06 -5.79 -5.61
N SER A 82 -3.13 -6.02 -4.85
CA SER A 82 -3.44 -7.32 -4.26
C SER A 82 -3.58 -8.42 -5.32
N ASP A 83 -4.38 -8.17 -6.35
CA ASP A 83 -4.56 -9.09 -7.49
C ASP A 83 -3.25 -9.40 -8.20
N LYS A 84 -2.39 -8.40 -8.35
CA LYS A 84 -1.09 -8.59 -8.99
C LYS A 84 -0.19 -9.48 -8.15
N VAL A 85 -0.16 -9.27 -6.83
CA VAL A 85 0.63 -10.09 -5.90
C VAL A 85 0.12 -11.54 -5.88
N ALA A 86 -1.20 -11.75 -5.83
CA ALA A 86 -1.81 -13.07 -5.85
C ALA A 86 -1.46 -13.90 -7.11
N ARG A 87 -1.11 -13.23 -8.22
CA ARG A 87 -0.77 -13.89 -9.50
C ARG A 87 0.73 -13.98 -9.78
N ILE A 88 1.58 -13.59 -8.82
CA ILE A 88 3.04 -13.66 -8.99
C ILE A 88 3.50 -15.11 -9.02
N ASP A 89 4.30 -15.43 -10.01
CA ASP A 89 5.10 -16.67 -10.03
C ASP A 89 6.41 -16.44 -9.27
N TRP A 90 6.41 -16.77 -7.99
CA TRP A 90 7.54 -16.52 -7.09
C TRP A 90 8.80 -17.33 -7.44
N ASP A 91 8.73 -18.27 -8.35
CA ASP A 91 9.90 -19.03 -8.83
C ASP A 91 10.67 -18.29 -9.93
N GLN A 92 10.04 -17.30 -10.55
CA GLN A 92 10.69 -16.44 -11.52
C GLN A 92 11.41 -15.25 -10.83
N LYS A 93 12.56 -14.89 -11.41
CA LYS A 93 13.28 -13.67 -11.05
C LYS A 93 12.74 -12.48 -11.85
N ASP A 94 13.02 -11.26 -11.37
CA ASP A 94 12.68 -10.01 -12.05
C ASP A 94 11.17 -9.77 -12.23
N GLN A 95 10.36 -10.22 -11.27
CA GLN A 95 8.94 -9.90 -11.25
C GLN A 95 8.75 -8.39 -11.12
N ARG A 96 7.99 -7.82 -12.04
CA ARG A 96 7.75 -6.39 -12.06
C ARG A 96 6.52 -6.06 -11.20
N GLY A 97 6.72 -5.26 -10.17
CA GLY A 97 5.64 -4.62 -9.42
C GLY A 97 4.93 -3.54 -10.23
N GLY A 98 4.86 -2.34 -9.71
CA GLY A 98 4.24 -1.21 -10.38
C GLY A 98 4.33 0.05 -9.55
N TYR A 99 3.75 1.13 -10.04
CA TYR A 99 3.56 2.33 -9.24
C TYR A 99 2.14 2.85 -9.34
N ILE A 100 1.73 3.51 -8.28
CA ILE A 100 0.46 4.22 -8.17
C ILE A 100 0.77 5.71 -8.14
N TRP A 101 0.20 6.43 -9.08
CA TRP A 101 0.25 7.87 -9.06
C TRP A 101 -0.99 8.41 -8.33
N HIS A 102 -0.75 9.03 -7.19
CA HIS A 102 -1.76 9.65 -6.35
C HIS A 102 -1.52 11.14 -6.25
N THR A 103 -2.52 11.95 -6.53
CA THR A 103 -2.43 13.40 -6.28
C THR A 103 -2.29 13.70 -4.79
N THR A 104 -1.68 14.83 -4.46
CA THR A 104 -1.52 15.26 -3.05
C THR A 104 -2.90 15.42 -2.40
N GLY A 105 -3.06 14.87 -1.20
CA GLY A 105 -4.32 14.93 -0.46
C GLY A 105 -5.38 13.88 -0.86
N SER A 106 -5.08 12.98 -1.82
CA SER A 106 -6.02 11.93 -2.24
C SER A 106 -6.05 10.69 -1.32
N GLY A 107 -5.42 10.75 -0.13
CA GLY A 107 -5.39 9.63 0.81
C GLY A 107 -4.40 8.52 0.44
N LYS A 108 -3.24 8.90 -0.10
CA LYS A 108 -2.15 7.99 -0.45
C LYS A 108 -1.76 7.07 0.70
N THR A 109 -1.60 7.60 1.91
CA THR A 109 -1.24 6.87 3.13
C THR A 109 -2.23 5.75 3.41
N MET A 110 -3.53 6.02 3.40
CA MET A 110 -4.56 5.02 3.61
C MET A 110 -4.56 3.94 2.52
N THR A 111 -4.39 4.34 1.25
CA THR A 111 -4.36 3.40 0.12
C THR A 111 -3.16 2.46 0.18
N SER A 112 -1.98 3.00 0.47
CA SER A 112 -0.74 2.22 0.57
C SER A 112 -0.76 1.28 1.77
N PHE A 113 -1.26 1.74 2.92
CA PHE A 113 -1.46 0.91 4.09
C PHE A 113 -2.43 -0.24 3.80
N LYS A 114 -3.61 0.07 3.26
CA LYS A 114 -4.62 -0.95 2.96
C LYS A 114 -4.12 -1.99 1.96
N SER A 115 -3.34 -1.57 0.96
CA SER A 115 -2.69 -2.48 0.03
C SER A 115 -1.73 -3.43 0.76
N ALA A 116 -0.92 -2.93 1.69
CA ALA A 116 -0.01 -3.74 2.49
C ALA A 116 -0.76 -4.71 3.40
N GLN A 117 -1.82 -4.25 4.06
CA GLN A 117 -2.68 -5.04 4.93
C GLN A 117 -3.34 -6.20 4.16
N LEU A 118 -3.94 -5.91 3.01
CA LEU A 118 -4.58 -6.94 2.17
C LEU A 118 -3.61 -8.05 1.77
N ILE A 119 -2.39 -7.71 1.36
CA ILE A 119 -1.37 -8.70 0.98
C ILE A 119 -0.91 -9.51 2.20
N ALA A 120 -0.72 -8.87 3.34
CA ALA A 120 -0.31 -9.54 4.57
C ALA A 120 -1.39 -10.51 5.08
N THR A 121 -2.65 -10.09 5.02
CA THR A 121 -3.80 -10.88 5.49
C THR A 121 -4.15 -12.03 4.55
N SER A 122 -4.00 -11.85 3.22
CA SER A 122 -4.25 -12.93 2.25
C SER A 122 -3.17 -14.01 2.24
N HIS A 123 -2.02 -13.75 2.88
CA HIS A 123 -0.84 -14.62 2.85
C HIS A 123 -0.27 -14.90 1.45
N ASP A 124 -0.53 -14.02 0.48
CA ASP A 124 0.07 -14.09 -0.86
C ASP A 124 1.56 -13.74 -0.84
N ALA A 125 2.01 -13.07 0.21
CA ALA A 125 3.42 -12.83 0.52
C ALA A 125 3.74 -13.22 1.97
N ASP A 126 4.98 -13.66 2.23
CA ASP A 126 5.43 -14.00 3.58
C ASP A 126 5.84 -12.74 4.36
N LYS A 127 6.28 -11.71 3.64
CA LYS A 127 6.67 -10.41 4.21
C LYS A 127 6.21 -9.27 3.32
N VAL A 128 5.55 -8.30 3.93
CA VAL A 128 5.23 -7.01 3.33
C VAL A 128 6.02 -5.94 4.06
N ILE A 129 6.88 -5.24 3.34
CA ILE A 129 7.79 -4.25 3.92
C ILE A 129 7.39 -2.87 3.40
N PHE A 130 6.96 -2.02 4.32
CA PHE A 130 6.63 -0.65 4.01
C PHE A 130 7.86 0.24 4.22
N LEU A 131 8.36 0.82 3.13
CA LEU A 131 9.52 1.70 3.13
C LEU A 131 9.09 3.16 3.13
N MET A 132 9.50 3.87 4.17
CA MET A 132 9.27 5.30 4.35
C MET A 132 10.58 6.07 4.41
N ASP A 133 10.55 7.39 4.23
CA ASP A 133 11.67 8.24 4.59
C ASP A 133 11.85 8.25 6.12
N ARG A 134 13.11 8.38 6.56
CA ARG A 134 13.45 8.46 8.00
C ARG A 134 12.73 9.62 8.69
N ILE A 135 12.55 10.74 7.99
CA ILE A 135 11.87 11.92 8.52
C ILE A 135 10.39 11.62 8.78
N GLU A 136 9.77 10.80 7.95
CA GLU A 136 8.35 10.46 8.03
C GLU A 136 8.06 9.41 9.11
N LEU A 137 9.03 8.57 9.49
CA LEU A 137 8.88 7.62 10.60
C LEU A 137 8.64 8.28 11.97
N GLY A 138 9.03 9.55 12.13
CA GLY A 138 8.76 10.34 13.33
C GLY A 138 7.54 11.25 13.24
N THR A 139 6.78 11.19 12.14
CA THR A 139 5.71 12.12 11.81
C THR A 139 4.32 11.48 11.87
N GLN A 140 3.34 12.29 11.52
CA GLN A 140 1.92 11.97 11.45
C GLN A 140 1.62 10.68 10.67
N SER A 141 2.36 10.38 9.60
CA SER A 141 2.14 9.19 8.76
C SER A 141 2.28 7.87 9.54
N LEU A 142 3.26 7.75 10.43
CA LEU A 142 3.40 6.55 11.24
C LEU A 142 2.27 6.42 12.28
N MET A 143 1.81 7.54 12.83
CA MET A 143 0.65 7.54 13.74
C MET A 143 -0.61 7.13 12.99
N GLU A 144 -0.81 7.62 11.77
CA GLU A 144 -1.91 7.20 10.90
C GLU A 144 -1.82 5.70 10.57
N TYR A 145 -0.63 5.17 10.26
CA TYR A 145 -0.44 3.73 10.02
C TYR A 145 -0.80 2.88 11.25
N ARG A 146 -0.41 3.32 12.43
CA ARG A 146 -0.76 2.62 13.67
C ARG A 146 -2.25 2.75 14.00
N GLY A 147 -2.87 3.87 13.67
CA GLY A 147 -4.30 4.08 13.83
C GLY A 147 -5.14 3.24 12.87
N PHE A 148 -4.57 2.78 11.76
CA PHE A 148 -5.24 1.92 10.78
C PHE A 148 -5.04 0.42 11.03
N ALA A 149 -4.09 0.04 11.89
CA ALA A 149 -3.81 -1.35 12.21
C ALA A 149 -4.79 -1.85 13.27
N ASP A 150 -5.41 -3.01 13.03
CA ASP A 150 -6.21 -3.69 14.03
C ASP A 150 -5.36 -4.15 15.22
N GLU A 151 -5.96 -4.27 16.42
CA GLU A 151 -5.27 -4.79 17.63
C GLU A 151 -4.59 -6.14 17.42
N SER A 152 -5.04 -6.93 16.45
CA SER A 152 -4.47 -8.22 16.08
C SER A 152 -3.29 -8.11 15.09
N GLU A 153 -3.12 -6.97 14.44
CA GLU A 153 -2.09 -6.69 13.45
C GLU A 153 -1.00 -5.82 14.07
N GLU A 154 0.08 -6.44 14.51
CA GLU A 154 1.25 -5.69 14.96
C GLU A 154 1.98 -5.10 13.75
N VAL A 155 1.78 -3.80 13.50
CA VAL A 155 2.69 -3.03 12.64
C VAL A 155 4.06 -3.01 13.32
N GLN A 156 4.96 -3.84 12.84
CA GLN A 156 6.27 -4.02 13.43
C GLN A 156 7.20 -2.89 12.99
N GLU A 157 7.33 -1.85 13.83
CA GLU A 157 8.39 -0.85 13.62
C GLU A 157 9.75 -1.44 13.98
N THR A 158 10.78 -1.07 13.23
CA THR A 158 12.15 -1.52 13.47
C THR A 158 12.95 -0.46 14.22
N THR A 159 13.60 -0.85 15.30
CA THR A 159 14.46 0.06 16.10
C THR A 159 15.84 0.24 15.46
N ASN A 160 16.42 -0.84 14.98
CA ASN A 160 17.74 -0.87 14.34
C ASN A 160 17.82 -1.94 13.25
N THR A 161 18.97 -2.09 12.61
CA THR A 161 19.20 -3.04 11.51
C THR A 161 19.11 -4.50 11.99
N ASP A 162 19.57 -4.82 13.20
CA ASP A 162 19.52 -6.19 13.73
C ASP A 162 18.08 -6.62 14.03
N ASP A 163 17.27 -5.73 14.58
CA ASP A 163 15.84 -5.93 14.79
C ASP A 163 15.12 -6.15 13.44
N LEU A 164 15.44 -5.34 12.43
CA LEU A 164 14.90 -5.51 11.08
C LEU A 164 15.22 -6.92 10.52
N ILE A 165 16.46 -7.36 10.58
CA ILE A 165 16.86 -8.70 10.10
C ILE A 165 16.14 -9.80 10.87
N THR A 166 16.01 -9.67 12.18
CA THR A 166 15.29 -10.62 13.03
C THR A 166 13.82 -10.75 12.61
N LYS A 167 13.14 -9.63 12.36
CA LYS A 167 11.75 -9.59 11.91
C LYS A 167 11.59 -10.16 10.49
N LEU A 168 12.52 -9.88 9.59
CA LEU A 168 12.52 -10.43 8.24
C LEU A 168 12.67 -11.96 8.25
N LYS A 169 13.50 -12.50 9.13
CA LYS A 169 13.70 -13.95 9.31
C LYS A 169 12.51 -14.64 10.01
N SER A 170 11.81 -13.93 10.89
CA SER A 170 10.69 -14.48 11.65
C SER A 170 9.66 -15.14 10.71
N SER A 171 9.14 -16.29 11.14
CA SER A 171 7.99 -16.96 10.48
C SER A 171 6.68 -16.71 11.23
N ASP A 172 6.67 -15.82 12.24
CA ASP A 172 5.45 -15.42 12.94
C ASP A 172 4.54 -14.62 11.97
N PRO A 173 3.29 -15.05 11.77
CA PRO A 173 2.33 -14.31 10.94
C PRO A 173 2.11 -12.85 11.39
N ARG A 174 2.22 -12.59 12.70
CA ARG A 174 2.12 -11.22 13.25
C ARG A 174 3.28 -10.31 12.81
N ALA A 175 4.38 -10.87 12.38
CA ALA A 175 5.51 -10.13 11.81
C ALA A 175 5.48 -10.12 10.27
N SER A 176 4.32 -10.28 9.64
CA SER A 176 4.19 -10.23 8.18
C SER A 176 4.28 -8.82 7.63
N LEU A 177 3.76 -7.82 8.34
CA LEU A 177 3.81 -6.41 7.97
C LEU A 177 4.88 -5.66 8.79
N ILE A 178 5.91 -5.18 8.10
CA ILE A 178 7.06 -4.48 8.72
C ILE A 178 7.13 -3.06 8.17
N VAL A 179 7.18 -2.07 9.06
CA VAL A 179 7.41 -0.67 8.70
C VAL A 179 8.84 -0.27 9.06
N THR A 180 9.58 0.22 8.09
CA THR A 180 10.98 0.63 8.28
C THR A 180 11.37 1.79 7.37
N SER A 181 12.48 2.47 7.70
CA SER A 181 13.00 3.48 6.80
C SER A 181 13.81 2.85 5.67
N ILE A 182 13.77 3.50 4.50
CA ILE A 182 14.58 3.08 3.35
C ILE A 182 16.07 3.08 3.69
N GLN A 183 16.53 4.01 4.56
CA GLN A 183 17.91 4.08 5.01
C GLN A 183 18.31 2.84 5.82
N LYS A 184 17.46 2.40 6.79
CA LYS A 184 17.73 1.18 7.56
C LYS A 184 17.75 -0.04 6.65
N MET A 185 16.82 -0.14 5.72
CA MET A 185 16.77 -1.25 4.78
C MET A 185 17.99 -1.27 3.85
N SER A 186 18.41 -0.12 3.34
CA SER A 186 19.61 0.01 2.52
C SER A 186 20.89 -0.35 3.30
N LEU A 187 21.02 0.07 4.58
CA LEU A 187 22.13 -0.32 5.43
C LEU A 187 22.17 -1.83 5.68
N ALA A 188 21.02 -2.45 5.99
CA ALA A 188 20.93 -3.89 6.12
C ALA A 188 21.34 -4.62 4.84
N SER A 189 20.96 -4.06 3.69
CA SER A 189 21.32 -4.58 2.36
C SER A 189 22.80 -4.39 2.04
N ALA A 190 23.41 -3.28 2.44
CA ALA A 190 24.84 -3.05 2.25
C ALA A 190 25.73 -4.00 3.08
N GLU A 191 25.21 -4.54 4.18
CA GLU A 191 25.90 -5.55 5.00
C GLU A 191 25.71 -6.99 4.46
N LYS A 192 25.27 -7.18 3.22
CA LYS A 192 24.92 -8.50 2.65
C LYS A 192 26.05 -9.54 2.76
N GLU A 193 27.31 -9.14 2.62
CA GLU A 193 28.45 -10.06 2.75
C GLU A 193 28.63 -10.55 4.18
N ARG A 194 28.53 -9.64 5.16
CA ARG A 194 28.59 -9.96 6.59
C ARG A 194 27.42 -10.81 7.05
N ARG A 195 26.27 -10.64 6.43
CA ARG A 195 24.98 -11.29 6.77
C ARG A 195 24.50 -12.28 5.70
N ALA A 196 25.45 -12.86 4.95
CA ALA A 196 25.10 -13.67 3.77
C ALA A 196 24.11 -14.79 4.08
N ALA A 197 24.28 -15.50 5.19
CA ALA A 197 23.35 -16.57 5.59
C ALA A 197 21.95 -16.03 5.93
N ASP A 198 21.85 -14.89 6.61
CA ASP A 198 20.56 -14.26 6.94
C ASP A 198 19.85 -13.79 5.69
N ILE A 199 20.57 -13.14 4.77
CA ILE A 199 20.01 -12.64 3.50
C ILE A 199 19.58 -13.82 2.61
N GLU A 200 20.33 -14.90 2.58
CA GLU A 200 19.95 -16.12 1.85
C GLU A 200 18.63 -16.70 2.40
N GLU A 201 18.52 -16.84 3.72
CA GLU A 201 17.30 -17.29 4.37
C GLU A 201 16.10 -16.38 4.03
N ILE A 202 16.30 -15.06 4.09
CA ILE A 202 15.27 -14.07 3.77
C ILE A 202 14.86 -14.15 2.29
N ASN A 203 15.81 -14.37 1.38
CA ASN A 203 15.54 -14.48 -0.05
C ASN A 203 14.74 -15.72 -0.47
N HIS A 204 14.57 -16.69 0.41
CA HIS A 204 13.63 -17.81 0.20
C HIS A 204 12.17 -17.41 0.43
N LYS A 205 11.93 -16.28 1.08
CA LYS A 205 10.58 -15.78 1.37
C LYS A 205 10.01 -14.98 0.19
N ARG A 206 8.70 -14.97 0.10
CA ARG A 206 7.93 -14.12 -0.82
C ARG A 206 7.85 -12.73 -0.22
N ILE A 207 8.53 -11.76 -0.83
CA ILE A 207 8.71 -10.42 -0.26
C ILE A 207 8.07 -9.37 -1.18
N VAL A 208 7.23 -8.52 -0.61
CA VAL A 208 6.67 -7.35 -1.26
C VAL A 208 7.16 -6.09 -0.56
N PHE A 209 7.69 -5.15 -1.32
CA PHE A 209 8.02 -3.81 -0.86
C PHE A 209 6.96 -2.81 -1.33
N ILE A 210 6.45 -2.03 -0.40
CA ILE A 210 5.62 -0.85 -0.67
C ILE A 210 6.44 0.38 -0.32
N VAL A 211 6.70 1.22 -1.31
CA VAL A 211 7.60 2.37 -1.20
C VAL A 211 6.76 3.64 -1.25
N ASP A 212 6.72 4.37 -0.15
CA ASP A 212 6.08 5.68 -0.13
C ASP A 212 7.03 6.75 -0.68
N GLU A 213 6.46 7.81 -1.28
CA GLU A 213 7.21 8.90 -1.91
C GLU A 213 8.31 8.44 -2.88
N ALA A 214 8.01 7.44 -3.71
CA ALA A 214 8.97 6.76 -4.59
C ALA A 214 9.71 7.69 -5.59
N HIS A 215 9.26 8.94 -5.73
CA HIS A 215 9.87 9.94 -6.62
C HIS A 215 11.09 10.67 -6.03
N ARG A 216 11.38 10.51 -4.74
CA ARG A 216 12.50 11.22 -4.11
C ARG A 216 13.83 10.75 -4.69
N SER A 217 14.63 11.67 -5.19
CA SER A 217 15.93 11.41 -5.83
C SER A 217 16.91 10.65 -4.94
N THR A 218 16.82 10.86 -3.61
CA THR A 218 17.65 10.16 -2.62
C THR A 218 17.34 8.66 -2.49
N PHE A 219 16.21 8.20 -3.06
CA PHE A 219 15.82 6.80 -2.98
C PHE A 219 16.44 5.93 -4.07
N GLY A 220 16.91 6.51 -5.17
CA GLY A 220 17.42 5.76 -6.34
C GLY A 220 18.50 4.75 -6.00
N ASP A 221 19.62 5.21 -5.43
CA ASP A 221 20.75 4.33 -5.09
C ASP A 221 20.43 3.35 -3.97
N MET A 222 19.70 3.82 -2.95
CA MET A 222 19.28 2.96 -1.84
C MET A 222 18.33 1.86 -2.33
N LEU A 223 17.40 2.20 -3.18
CA LEU A 223 16.45 1.24 -3.73
C LEU A 223 17.14 0.25 -4.69
N ALA A 224 18.15 0.69 -5.45
CA ALA A 224 18.98 -0.19 -6.27
C ALA A 224 19.69 -1.23 -5.40
N THR A 225 20.35 -0.80 -4.31
CA THR A 225 21.00 -1.70 -3.36
C THR A 225 20.03 -2.73 -2.75
N ILE A 226 18.82 -2.29 -2.38
CA ILE A 226 17.79 -3.18 -1.85
C ILE A 226 17.37 -4.22 -2.91
N LYS A 227 17.16 -3.79 -4.17
CA LYS A 227 16.79 -4.68 -5.27
C LYS A 227 17.85 -5.72 -5.60
N GLU A 228 19.12 -5.31 -5.58
CA GLU A 228 20.25 -6.24 -5.77
C GLU A 228 20.34 -7.28 -4.65
N THR A 229 19.93 -6.91 -3.44
CA THR A 229 19.97 -7.80 -2.28
C THR A 229 18.77 -8.77 -2.28
N PHE A 230 17.61 -8.31 -2.75
CA PHE A 230 16.36 -9.07 -2.78
C PHE A 230 15.82 -9.20 -4.22
N PRO A 231 16.48 -9.98 -5.09
CA PRO A 231 16.18 -10.02 -6.53
C PRO A 231 14.82 -10.67 -6.87
N ARG A 232 14.22 -11.41 -5.93
CA ARG A 232 12.89 -12.02 -6.10
C ARG A 232 11.77 -11.17 -5.51
N ALA A 233 12.11 -10.11 -4.78
CA ALA A 233 11.13 -9.22 -4.18
C ALA A 233 10.40 -8.36 -5.23
N VAL A 234 9.15 -8.07 -4.96
CA VAL A 234 8.31 -7.23 -5.82
C VAL A 234 8.11 -5.87 -5.18
N PHE A 235 8.17 -4.82 -5.99
CA PHE A 235 8.16 -3.44 -5.53
C PHE A 235 6.95 -2.69 -6.08
N PHE A 236 6.20 -2.04 -5.19
CA PHE A 236 5.13 -1.10 -5.56
C PHE A 236 5.48 0.28 -5.00
N GLY A 237 5.51 1.27 -5.89
CA GLY A 237 5.80 2.66 -5.52
C GLY A 237 4.54 3.50 -5.48
N PHE A 238 4.40 4.33 -4.44
CA PHE A 238 3.38 5.38 -4.37
C PHE A 238 4.04 6.74 -4.56
N THR A 239 3.45 7.61 -5.38
CA THR A 239 4.03 8.92 -5.67
C THR A 239 2.96 9.97 -5.94
N GLY A 240 3.19 11.19 -5.45
CA GLY A 240 2.32 12.35 -5.71
C GLY A 240 2.70 13.12 -6.97
N THR A 241 3.89 12.87 -7.54
CA THR A 241 4.37 13.55 -8.74
C THR A 241 4.74 12.56 -9.82
N PRO A 242 4.30 12.76 -11.08
CA PRO A 242 4.70 11.89 -12.17
C PRO A 242 6.20 12.04 -12.43
N ILE A 243 6.89 10.91 -12.48
CA ILE A 243 8.32 10.86 -12.77
C ILE A 243 8.49 10.78 -14.29
N HIS A 244 8.26 11.88 -15.01
CA HIS A 244 8.47 11.90 -16.46
C HIS A 244 9.96 11.90 -16.85
N GLU A 245 10.86 12.37 -16.00
CA GLU A 245 12.30 12.43 -16.27
C GLU A 245 13.13 11.35 -15.57
N ALA A 246 12.66 10.76 -14.49
CA ALA A 246 13.39 9.72 -13.77
C ALA A 246 13.31 8.33 -14.42
N VAL A 247 12.53 8.17 -15.48
CA VAL A 247 12.46 6.93 -16.28
C VAL A 247 13.79 6.65 -17.04
N SER A 248 14.66 7.63 -17.18
CA SER A 248 16.00 7.43 -17.76
C SER A 248 17.01 6.83 -16.78
N TYR A 249 16.73 6.80 -15.49
CA TYR A 249 17.55 6.09 -14.51
C TYR A 249 17.12 4.62 -14.42
N THR A 250 17.36 3.93 -15.43
CA THR A 250 17.76 2.55 -15.74
C THR A 250 17.18 1.36 -14.96
N HIS A 251 16.44 1.46 -13.87
CA HIS A 251 15.99 0.23 -13.17
C HIS A 251 14.59 0.29 -12.53
N LEU A 252 13.81 1.34 -12.75
CA LEU A 252 12.45 1.48 -12.24
C LEU A 252 11.40 1.64 -13.35
N THR A 253 11.51 0.87 -14.42
CA THR A 253 10.40 0.75 -15.38
C THR A 253 9.29 -0.13 -14.80
N LEU A 254 8.65 0.37 -13.73
CA LEU A 254 7.44 -0.25 -13.24
C LEU A 254 6.27 0.31 -14.08
N PRO A 255 5.41 -0.53 -14.64
CA PRO A 255 4.23 -0.04 -15.35
C PRO A 255 3.31 0.72 -14.39
N THR A 256 2.70 1.80 -14.86
CA THR A 256 1.64 2.48 -14.09
C THR A 256 0.51 1.50 -13.85
N ILE A 257 0.13 1.32 -12.58
CA ILE A 257 -0.99 0.44 -12.21
C ILE A 257 -2.27 1.25 -12.19
N CYS A 258 -2.19 2.49 -11.70
CA CYS A 258 -3.31 3.43 -11.66
C CYS A 258 -2.77 4.86 -11.62
N SER A 259 -3.42 5.80 -12.30
CA SER A 259 -3.21 7.23 -12.15
C SER A 259 -4.50 7.87 -11.67
N VAL A 260 -4.41 8.73 -10.65
CA VAL A 260 -5.54 9.40 -9.99
C VAL A 260 -5.24 10.87 -9.81
#